data_93d1f18e8090d90ba9e16c8a8e2a0f08
#
_entry.id   93d1f18e8090d90ba9e16c8a8e2a0f08
#
_cell.length_a   1.000
_cell.length_b   1.000
_cell.length_c   1.000
_cell.angle_alpha   90.00
_cell.angle_beta   90.00
_cell.angle_gamma   90.00
#
_symmetry.space_group_name_H-M   'P 1'
#
loop_
_entity.id
_entity.type
_entity.pdbx_description
1 polymer ?
#
loop_
_entity_poly.entity_id
_entity_poly.type
_entity_poly.pdbx_seq_one_letter_code
_entity_poly.pdbx_strand_id
1 'polypeptide(L)'
;FRGFELKNSELQDTRYKLMHADLLVNVASYFNKARDEPRWDIVPYAGLGLIHNEDNGNCPFAFSYGVMGRYRLSHRLHLTMEVNGTTTFKDFDGRGASREFGDNLVSLTAGLSVTLGKSGWKKVVDAKPYIQQNDWLLGYSLSMANKNRLLDARHKSDSRALAEMHK
;
A
#
# COMPACT_ATOMS: atom_id res chain seq x y z
N PHE A 1 -19.47 1.22 3.47
CA PHE A 1 -20.87 1.64 3.71
C PHE A 1 -20.87 2.79 4.71
N ARG A 2 -21.52 3.90 4.36
CA ARG A 2 -21.69 5.07 5.23
C ARG A 2 -23.14 5.52 5.19
N GLY A 3 -23.72 5.81 6.36
CA GLY A 3 -24.97 6.54 6.50
C GLY A 3 -24.66 7.95 6.98
N PHE A 4 -25.31 8.95 6.43
CA PHE A 4 -25.19 10.33 6.86
C PHE A 4 -26.50 11.09 6.67
N GLU A 5 -26.61 12.19 7.37
CA GLU A 5 -27.77 13.07 7.36
C GLU A 5 -27.29 14.47 6.98
N LEU A 6 -27.98 15.09 6.03
CA LEU A 6 -27.72 16.46 5.62
C LEU A 6 -28.87 17.35 6.08
N LYS A 7 -28.53 18.46 6.71
CA LYS A 7 -29.48 19.52 7.04
C LYS A 7 -29.44 20.61 6.00
N ASN A 8 -30.59 20.95 5.48
CA ASN A 8 -30.70 22.10 4.60
C ASN A 8 -30.88 23.42 5.39
N SER A 9 -30.89 24.55 4.68
CA SER A 9 -31.17 25.88 5.25
C SER A 9 -32.52 26.00 5.95
N GLU A 10 -33.48 25.11 5.64
CA GLU A 10 -34.80 25.03 6.23
C GLU A 10 -34.92 24.02 7.37
N LEU A 11 -33.77 23.50 7.85
CA LEU A 11 -33.67 22.50 8.93
C LEU A 11 -34.38 21.15 8.64
N GLN A 12 -34.63 20.86 7.38
CA GLN A 12 -35.13 19.54 6.99
C GLN A 12 -33.97 18.56 6.94
N ASP A 13 -34.13 17.44 7.59
CA ASP A 13 -33.12 16.36 7.65
C ASP A 13 -33.40 15.37 6.53
N THR A 14 -32.42 15.13 5.66
CA THR A 14 -32.48 14.11 4.59
C THR A 14 -31.44 13.03 4.87
N ARG A 15 -31.88 11.78 4.81
CA ARG A 15 -31.04 10.61 5.12
C ARG A 15 -30.48 9.97 3.86
N TYR A 16 -29.20 9.67 3.90
CA TYR A 16 -28.48 9.07 2.78
C TYR A 16 -27.71 7.83 3.19
N LYS A 17 -27.65 6.87 2.28
CA LYS A 17 -26.79 5.69 2.36
C LYS A 17 -25.85 5.66 1.18
N LEU A 18 -24.55 5.69 1.45
CA LEU A 18 -23.48 5.57 0.46
C LEU A 18 -22.85 4.19 0.56
N MET A 19 -22.88 3.45 -0.53
CA MET A 19 -22.16 2.19 -0.69
C MET A 19 -21.12 2.39 -1.79
N HIS A 20 -19.84 2.17 -1.46
CA HIS A 20 -18.74 2.32 -2.41
C HIS A 20 -17.68 1.23 -2.23
N ALA A 21 -16.95 0.99 -3.30
CA ALA A 21 -15.76 0.13 -3.32
C ALA A 21 -14.58 0.96 -3.84
N ASP A 22 -13.53 1.05 -3.04
CA ASP A 22 -12.38 1.90 -3.31
C ASP A 22 -11.11 1.08 -3.50
N LEU A 23 -10.26 1.54 -4.41
CA LEU A 23 -8.89 1.10 -4.55
C LEU A 23 -7.99 2.02 -3.72
N LEU A 24 -7.29 1.44 -2.75
CA LEU A 24 -6.40 2.15 -1.83
C LEU A 24 -4.95 1.88 -2.20
N VAL A 25 -4.13 2.93 -2.28
CA VAL A 25 -2.70 2.85 -2.57
C VAL A 25 -1.90 3.44 -1.42
N ASN A 26 -1.11 2.63 -0.72
CA ASN A 26 -0.24 3.12 0.35
C ASN A 26 1.03 3.76 -0.23
N VAL A 27 1.04 5.08 -0.34
CA VAL A 27 2.15 5.86 -0.92
C VAL A 27 3.33 5.94 0.04
N ALA A 28 3.09 5.99 1.34
CA ALA A 28 4.15 6.07 2.34
C ALA A 28 5.08 4.85 2.31
N SER A 29 4.54 3.67 2.00
CA SER A 29 5.35 2.44 1.88
C SER A 29 6.31 2.48 0.69
N TYR A 30 6.01 3.27 -0.35
CA TYR A 30 6.86 3.43 -1.52
C TYR A 30 8.09 4.30 -1.25
N PHE A 31 7.93 5.36 -0.45
CA PHE A 31 8.99 6.31 -0.14
C PHE A 31 9.84 5.91 1.07
N ASN A 32 9.33 5.09 1.97
CA ASN A 32 10.07 4.64 3.15
C ASN A 32 10.92 3.41 2.85
N LYS A 33 12.23 3.54 3.08
CA LYS A 33 13.17 2.42 3.02
C LYS A 33 12.73 1.31 3.98
N ALA A 34 12.96 0.06 3.58
CA ALA A 34 12.47 -1.17 4.22
C ALA A 34 12.76 -1.33 5.74
N ARG A 35 13.53 -0.45 6.34
CA ARG A 35 14.10 -0.61 7.68
C ARG A 35 13.30 0.03 8.81
N ASP A 36 12.53 1.10 8.52
CA ASP A 36 11.80 1.81 9.56
C ASP A 36 10.29 1.70 9.33
N GLU A 37 9.57 1.27 10.36
CA GLU A 37 8.11 1.33 10.34
C GLU A 37 7.68 2.81 10.37
N PRO A 38 7.07 3.33 9.31
CA PRO A 38 6.69 4.73 9.26
C PRO A 38 5.69 5.04 10.36
N ARG A 39 5.84 6.21 10.99
CA ARG A 39 4.86 6.72 11.94
C ARG A 39 3.61 7.26 11.24
N TRP A 40 3.77 7.65 9.95
CA TRP A 40 2.72 8.19 9.11
C TRP A 40 2.50 7.29 7.91
N ASP A 41 1.26 6.98 7.63
CA ASP A 41 0.82 6.38 6.39
C ASP A 41 -0.10 7.36 5.66
N ILE A 42 0.13 7.56 4.37
CA ILE A 42 -0.73 8.35 3.49
C ILE A 42 -1.28 7.40 2.43
N VAL A 43 -2.58 7.31 2.36
CA VAL A 43 -3.29 6.35 1.52
C VAL A 43 -4.32 7.11 0.68
N PRO A 44 -3.95 7.61 -0.51
CA PRO A 44 -4.93 8.05 -1.48
C PRO A 44 -5.78 6.88 -1.96
N TYR A 45 -7.03 7.15 -2.28
CA TYR A 45 -7.96 6.17 -2.82
C TYR A 45 -8.92 6.79 -3.82
N ALA A 46 -9.43 5.95 -4.68
CA ALA A 46 -10.51 6.27 -5.60
C ALA A 46 -11.40 5.05 -5.80
N GLY A 47 -12.67 5.26 -6.02
CA GLY A 47 -13.61 4.17 -6.17
C GLY A 47 -14.94 4.58 -6.79
N LEU A 48 -15.80 3.60 -6.87
CA LEU A 48 -17.13 3.71 -7.47
C LEU A 48 -18.17 3.25 -6.46
N GLY A 49 -19.33 3.85 -6.51
CA GLY A 49 -20.41 3.52 -5.58
C GLY A 49 -21.78 3.96 -6.02
N LEU A 50 -22.71 3.81 -5.10
CA LEU A 50 -24.10 4.23 -5.23
C LEU A 50 -24.46 5.03 -3.99
N ILE A 51 -25.08 6.17 -4.18
CA ILE A 51 -25.66 6.97 -3.10
C ILE A 51 -27.18 6.85 -3.14
N HIS A 52 -27.77 6.42 -2.05
CA HIS A 52 -29.22 6.25 -1.95
C HIS A 52 -29.81 7.32 -1.02
N ASN A 53 -30.74 8.06 -1.54
CA ASN A 53 -31.55 9.01 -0.77
C ASN A 53 -32.82 8.29 -0.27
N GLU A 54 -32.98 8.19 1.05
CA GLU A 54 -34.11 7.49 1.65
C GLU A 54 -35.45 8.23 1.50
N ASP A 55 -35.41 9.55 1.29
CA ASP A 55 -36.64 10.36 1.24
C ASP A 55 -37.27 10.40 -0.15
N ASN A 56 -36.44 10.48 -1.21
CA ASN A 56 -36.96 10.54 -2.58
C ASN A 56 -36.72 9.26 -3.39
N GLY A 57 -36.00 8.27 -2.82
CA GLY A 57 -35.70 7.00 -3.47
C GLY A 57 -34.65 7.08 -4.60
N ASN A 58 -34.03 8.22 -4.83
CA ASN A 58 -32.99 8.37 -5.84
C ASN A 58 -31.73 7.53 -5.47
N CYS A 59 -31.17 6.84 -6.45
CA CYS A 59 -30.00 6.01 -6.27
C CYS A 59 -29.00 6.21 -7.42
N PRO A 60 -28.41 7.41 -7.57
CA PRO A 60 -27.44 7.65 -8.62
C PRO A 60 -26.10 6.93 -8.37
N PHE A 61 -25.40 6.69 -9.47
CA PHE A 61 -24.03 6.23 -9.44
C PHE A 61 -23.12 7.35 -8.94
N ALA A 62 -22.12 7.01 -8.12
CA ALA A 62 -21.21 7.95 -7.51
C ALA A 62 -19.76 7.52 -7.74
N PHE A 63 -18.89 8.51 -7.87
CA PHE A 63 -17.43 8.35 -7.86
C PHE A 63 -16.91 8.90 -6.54
N SER A 64 -16.19 8.06 -5.78
CA SER A 64 -15.53 8.45 -4.52
C SER A 64 -14.04 8.64 -4.74
N TYR A 65 -13.46 9.61 -4.10
CA TYR A 65 -12.03 9.86 -4.08
C TYR A 65 -11.62 10.53 -2.79
N GLY A 66 -10.40 10.29 -2.36
CA GLY A 66 -9.95 10.89 -1.11
C GLY A 66 -8.53 10.53 -0.72
N VAL A 67 -8.15 11.04 0.42
CA VAL A 67 -6.87 10.75 1.05
C VAL A 67 -7.11 10.44 2.52
N MET A 68 -6.61 9.29 2.96
CA MET A 68 -6.59 8.88 4.35
C MET A 68 -5.17 9.01 4.89
N GLY A 69 -5.00 9.80 5.94
CA GLY A 69 -3.80 9.88 6.75
C GLY A 69 -3.95 9.01 7.98
N ARG A 70 -2.96 8.20 8.30
CA ARG A 70 -2.92 7.40 9.52
C ARG A 70 -1.64 7.69 10.28
N TYR A 71 -1.78 8.06 11.55
CA TYR A 71 -0.66 8.30 12.45
C TYR A 71 -0.63 7.26 13.56
N ARG A 72 0.51 6.60 13.74
CA ARG A 72 0.71 5.58 14.76
C ARG A 72 0.98 6.22 16.12
N LEU A 73 0.02 6.13 17.04
CA LEU A 73 0.15 6.54 18.42
C LEU A 73 0.87 5.49 19.28
N SER A 74 0.56 4.21 19.02
CA SER A 74 1.13 3.06 19.72
C SER A 74 1.20 1.86 18.77
N HIS A 75 1.75 0.73 19.20
CA HIS A 75 1.82 -0.52 18.40
C HIS A 75 0.46 -1.02 17.91
N ARG A 76 -0.63 -0.65 18.61
CA ARG A 76 -1.98 -1.10 18.27
C ARG A 76 -2.98 0.04 18.04
N LEU A 77 -2.60 1.27 18.36
CA LEU A 77 -3.49 2.42 18.29
C LEU A 77 -3.04 3.40 17.20
N HIS A 78 -3.93 3.74 16.31
CA HIS A 78 -3.69 4.68 15.23
C HIS A 78 -4.76 5.76 15.21
N LEU A 79 -4.34 7.00 15.02
CA LEU A 79 -5.22 8.11 14.67
C LEU A 79 -5.40 8.11 13.16
N THR A 80 -6.63 8.20 12.68
CA THR A 80 -6.97 8.29 11.27
C THR A 80 -7.66 9.61 10.98
N MET A 81 -7.26 10.26 9.90
CA MET A 81 -7.93 11.43 9.35
C MET A 81 -8.17 11.19 7.86
N GLU A 82 -9.35 11.53 7.38
CA GLU A 82 -9.74 11.27 6.01
C GLU A 82 -10.46 12.47 5.43
N VAL A 83 -10.03 12.90 4.26
CA VAL A 83 -10.74 13.85 3.41
C VAL A 83 -11.30 13.06 2.23
N ASN A 84 -12.62 13.05 2.10
CA ASN A 84 -13.32 12.32 1.06
C ASN A 84 -14.13 13.28 0.20
N GLY A 85 -14.08 13.09 -1.12
CA GLY A 85 -14.96 13.69 -2.10
C GLY A 85 -15.81 12.63 -2.77
N THR A 86 -17.08 12.89 -2.95
CA THR A 86 -18.01 12.04 -3.69
C THR A 86 -18.72 12.88 -4.72
N THR A 87 -18.63 12.50 -5.99
CA THR A 87 -19.30 13.15 -7.11
C THR A 87 -20.32 12.19 -7.69
N THR A 88 -21.56 12.62 -7.81
CA THR A 88 -22.62 11.83 -8.42
C THR A 88 -22.79 12.19 -9.90
N PHE A 89 -23.26 11.24 -10.71
CA PHE A 89 -23.52 11.47 -12.13
C PHE A 89 -24.92 12.06 -12.40
N LYS A 90 -25.76 12.07 -11.39
CA LYS A 90 -27.11 12.66 -11.41
C LYS A 90 -27.39 13.31 -10.07
N ASP A 91 -28.43 14.10 -10.05
CA ASP A 91 -29.02 14.66 -8.84
C ASP A 91 -29.33 13.56 -7.81
N PHE A 92 -28.79 13.69 -6.61
CA PHE A 92 -29.09 12.77 -5.51
C PHE A 92 -29.92 13.43 -4.40
N ASP A 93 -29.91 14.76 -4.31
CA ASP A 93 -30.64 15.49 -3.27
C ASP A 93 -32.08 15.84 -3.68
N GLY A 94 -32.45 15.69 -4.96
CA GLY A 94 -33.77 15.95 -5.47
C GLY A 94 -34.06 17.42 -5.81
N ARG A 95 -33.01 18.26 -5.81
CA ARG A 95 -33.12 19.72 -6.08
C ARG A 95 -32.64 20.13 -7.47
N GLY A 96 -32.25 19.15 -8.28
CA GLY A 96 -31.67 19.33 -9.59
C GLY A 96 -30.14 19.42 -9.55
N ALA A 97 -29.51 18.76 -10.51
CA ALA A 97 -28.03 18.76 -10.62
C ALA A 97 -27.52 20.18 -10.86
N SER A 98 -26.62 20.64 -10.02
CA SER A 98 -26.03 21.99 -10.10
C SER A 98 -25.08 22.17 -11.28
N ARG A 99 -24.62 21.06 -11.91
CA ARG A 99 -23.69 21.01 -13.05
C ARG A 99 -23.91 19.77 -13.92
N GLU A 100 -23.23 19.72 -15.06
CA GLU A 100 -23.29 18.59 -16.01
C GLU A 100 -22.92 17.23 -15.38
N PHE A 101 -22.17 17.21 -14.28
CA PHE A 101 -21.72 16.01 -13.56
C PHE A 101 -22.48 15.68 -12.27
N GLY A 102 -23.64 16.33 -12.03
CA GLY A 102 -24.42 16.07 -10.81
C GLY A 102 -23.86 16.78 -9.58
N ASP A 103 -24.11 16.23 -8.40
CA ASP A 103 -23.80 16.86 -7.12
C ASP A 103 -22.48 16.37 -6.54
N ASN A 104 -21.84 17.24 -5.74
CA ASN A 104 -20.60 16.95 -5.06
C ASN A 104 -20.77 17.03 -3.54
N LEU A 105 -20.27 16.02 -2.86
CA LEU A 105 -20.21 15.96 -1.41
C LEU A 105 -18.75 15.89 -0.98
N VAL A 106 -18.35 16.76 -0.05
CA VAL A 106 -17.04 16.71 0.58
C VAL A 106 -17.20 16.41 2.07
N SER A 107 -16.47 15.46 2.59
CA SER A 107 -16.49 15.11 4.01
C SER A 107 -15.08 15.05 4.61
N LEU A 108 -14.99 15.46 5.86
CA LEU A 108 -13.79 15.32 6.69
C LEU A 108 -14.14 14.40 7.86
N THR A 109 -13.36 13.35 8.03
CA THR A 109 -13.57 12.37 9.09
C THR A 109 -12.30 12.20 9.90
N ALA A 110 -12.43 12.13 11.22
CA ALA A 110 -11.36 11.77 12.13
C ALA A 110 -11.80 10.60 13.00
N GLY A 111 -10.89 9.68 13.26
CA GLY A 111 -11.19 8.47 14.01
C GLY A 111 -9.98 7.83 14.66
N LEU A 112 -10.25 6.85 15.51
CA LEU A 112 -9.25 6.00 16.12
C LEU A 112 -9.42 4.58 15.60
N SER A 113 -8.32 3.96 15.17
CA SER A 113 -8.32 2.55 14.80
C SER A 113 -7.45 1.74 15.73
N VAL A 114 -7.94 0.58 16.13
CA VAL A 114 -7.24 -0.36 17.01
C VAL A 114 -6.99 -1.64 16.23
N THR A 115 -5.72 -2.06 16.16
CA THR A 115 -5.36 -3.33 15.56
C THR A 115 -5.62 -4.47 16.54
N LEU A 116 -6.58 -5.32 16.22
CA LEU A 116 -6.92 -6.52 16.99
C LEU A 116 -6.15 -7.72 16.43
N GLY A 117 -5.46 -8.46 17.30
CA GLY A 117 -4.70 -9.65 16.94
C GLY A 117 -3.23 -9.39 16.61
N LYS A 118 -2.57 -10.39 16.00
CA LYS A 118 -1.18 -10.26 15.54
C LYS A 118 -1.16 -9.39 14.29
N SER A 119 -0.44 -8.28 14.31
CA SER A 119 -0.18 -7.46 13.12
C SER A 119 0.52 -8.33 12.07
N GLY A 120 -0.22 -8.75 11.04
CA GLY A 120 0.16 -9.90 10.21
C GLY A 120 0.70 -9.61 8.83
N TRP A 121 0.76 -8.37 8.39
CA TRP A 121 1.41 -8.06 7.13
C TRP A 121 2.90 -7.86 7.39
N LYS A 122 3.68 -8.94 7.26
CA LYS A 122 5.14 -8.82 7.25
C LYS A 122 5.50 -7.96 6.02
N LYS A 123 6.25 -6.90 6.25
CA LYS A 123 6.85 -6.10 5.19
C LYS A 123 7.61 -7.03 4.25
N VAL A 124 7.42 -6.88 2.97
CA VAL A 124 8.22 -7.61 1.97
C VAL A 124 9.68 -7.29 2.26
N VAL A 125 10.44 -8.31 2.62
CA VAL A 125 11.87 -8.17 2.86
C VAL A 125 12.53 -7.76 1.54
N ASP A 126 13.30 -6.68 1.54
CA ASP A 126 14.08 -6.32 0.36
C ASP A 126 15.09 -7.44 0.09
N ALA A 127 14.85 -8.20 -0.96
CA ALA A 127 15.69 -9.34 -1.33
C ALA A 127 17.04 -8.92 -1.96
N LYS A 128 17.18 -7.66 -2.37
CA LYS A 128 18.40 -7.17 -3.06
C LYS A 128 19.70 -7.44 -2.29
N PRO A 129 19.82 -7.12 -0.97
CA PRO A 129 21.06 -7.40 -0.25
C PRO A 129 21.37 -8.90 -0.17
N TYR A 130 20.35 -9.76 -0.11
CA TYR A 130 20.55 -11.22 -0.09
C TYR A 130 20.98 -11.76 -1.45
N ILE A 131 20.45 -11.21 -2.54
CA ILE A 131 20.84 -11.55 -3.91
C ILE A 131 22.31 -11.14 -4.12
N GLN A 132 22.68 -9.92 -3.78
CA GLN A 132 24.07 -9.44 -3.89
C GLN A 132 25.04 -10.28 -3.06
N GLN A 133 24.66 -10.69 -1.84
CA GLN A 133 25.47 -11.56 -1.00
C GLN A 133 25.64 -12.95 -1.62
N ASN A 134 24.59 -13.52 -2.19
CA ASN A 134 24.65 -14.80 -2.90
C ASN A 134 25.55 -14.74 -4.13
N ASP A 135 25.44 -13.69 -4.93
CA ASP A 135 26.27 -13.49 -6.13
C ASP A 135 27.74 -13.35 -5.76
N TRP A 136 28.04 -12.61 -4.69
CA TRP A 136 29.38 -12.50 -4.15
C TRP A 136 29.95 -13.85 -3.67
N LEU A 137 29.15 -14.62 -2.91
CA LEU A 137 29.53 -15.95 -2.43
C LEU A 137 29.77 -16.92 -3.58
N LEU A 138 28.93 -16.87 -4.61
CA LEU A 138 29.06 -17.68 -5.80
C LEU A 138 30.38 -17.34 -6.54
N GLY A 139 30.65 -16.07 -6.74
CA GLY A 139 31.90 -15.59 -7.35
C GLY A 139 33.13 -15.99 -6.54
N TYR A 140 33.08 -15.90 -5.22
CA TYR A 140 34.15 -16.33 -4.32
C TYR A 140 34.38 -17.85 -4.41
N SER A 141 33.30 -18.65 -4.38
CA SER A 141 33.36 -20.11 -4.51
C SER A 141 33.99 -20.54 -5.83
N LEU A 142 33.60 -19.92 -6.95
CA LEU A 142 34.16 -20.19 -8.27
C LEU A 142 35.68 -19.83 -8.33
N SER A 143 36.04 -18.70 -7.72
CA SER A 143 37.47 -18.30 -7.68
C SER A 143 38.32 -19.28 -6.89
N MET A 144 37.81 -19.80 -5.75
CA MET A 144 38.47 -20.81 -4.95
C MET A 144 38.57 -22.14 -5.68
N ALA A 145 37.54 -22.58 -6.39
CA ALA A 145 37.56 -23.79 -7.19
C ALA A 145 38.61 -23.70 -8.31
N ASN A 146 38.76 -22.56 -8.95
CA ASN A 146 39.76 -22.31 -9.97
C ASN A 146 41.20 -22.32 -9.38
N LYS A 147 41.39 -21.68 -8.22
CA LYS A 147 42.70 -21.74 -7.51
C LYS A 147 43.09 -23.17 -7.13
N ASN A 148 42.15 -23.96 -6.63
CA ASN A 148 42.39 -25.35 -6.26
C ASN A 148 42.77 -26.17 -7.52
N ARG A 149 42.10 -26.01 -8.64
CA ARG A 149 42.47 -26.66 -9.91
C ARG A 149 43.88 -26.31 -10.36
N LEU A 150 44.26 -25.04 -10.20
CA LEU A 150 45.60 -24.56 -10.58
C LEU A 150 46.67 -25.12 -9.66
N LEU A 151 46.41 -25.23 -8.35
CA LEU A 151 47.30 -25.86 -7.37
C LEU A 151 47.45 -27.35 -7.64
N ASP A 152 46.38 -28.07 -7.94
CA ASP A 152 46.43 -29.49 -8.30
C ASP A 152 47.24 -29.74 -9.59
N ALA A 153 47.07 -28.86 -10.58
CA ALA A 153 47.85 -28.93 -11.82
C ALA A 153 49.37 -28.74 -11.54
N ARG A 154 49.74 -27.75 -10.69
CA ARG A 154 51.12 -27.53 -10.26
C ARG A 154 51.65 -28.71 -9.50
N HIS A 155 50.89 -29.22 -8.53
CA HIS A 155 51.32 -30.36 -7.71
C HIS A 155 51.61 -31.61 -8.57
N LYS A 156 50.78 -31.85 -9.60
CA LYS A 156 51.02 -32.93 -10.57
C LYS A 156 52.25 -32.69 -11.42
N SER A 157 52.51 -31.45 -11.83
CA SER A 157 53.71 -31.07 -12.57
C SER A 157 54.96 -31.28 -11.73
N ASP A 158 54.98 -30.78 -10.49
CA ASP A 158 56.13 -30.89 -9.59
C ASP A 158 56.41 -32.35 -9.21
N SER A 159 55.36 -33.15 -8.99
CA SER A 159 55.51 -34.59 -8.72
C SER A 159 56.12 -35.35 -9.89
N ARG A 160 55.78 -34.98 -11.14
CA ARG A 160 56.39 -35.56 -12.34
C ARG A 160 57.86 -35.16 -12.49
N ALA A 161 58.19 -33.88 -12.25
CA ALA A 161 59.57 -33.39 -12.31
C ALA A 161 60.43 -34.06 -11.27
N LEU A 162 59.96 -34.27 -10.04
CA LEU A 162 60.63 -35.01 -8.98
C LEU A 162 60.84 -36.47 -9.37
N ALA A 163 59.89 -37.13 -9.98
CA ALA A 163 60.01 -38.51 -10.43
C ALA A 163 61.02 -38.68 -11.57
N GLU A 164 61.20 -37.64 -12.40
CA GLU A 164 62.24 -37.64 -13.46
C GLU A 164 63.67 -37.41 -12.93
N MET A 165 63.83 -36.61 -11.85
CA MET A 165 65.11 -36.37 -11.22
C MET A 165 65.62 -37.55 -10.38
N HIS A 166 64.76 -38.50 -10.03
CA HIS A 166 65.14 -39.71 -9.27
C HIS A 166 65.41 -40.94 -10.17
N LYS A 167 65.36 -40.78 -11.49
CA LYS A 167 65.79 -41.77 -12.47
C LYS A 167 67.22 -41.55 -12.88
#